data_3a0fcf2a57f236c681630da20f44c008
#
_entry.id   3a0fcf2a57f236c681630da20f44c008
#
_cell.length_a   1.000
_cell.length_b   1.000
_cell.length_c   1.000
_cell.angle_alpha   90.00
_cell.angle_beta   90.00
_cell.angle_gamma   90.00
#
_symmetry.space_group_name_H-M   'P 1'
#
loop_
_entity.id
_entity.type
_entity.pdbx_description
1 polymer ?
#
loop_
_entity_poly.entity_id
_entity_poly.type
_entity_poly.pdbx_seq_one_letter_code
_entity_poly.pdbx_strand_id
1 'polypeptide(L)'
;MKKHIAIDLGASNGRVLVGDLREFEVVHRFVTVNDQLLGEFYWNIQEIFAQIKIGLQRAFERYGDEIVSIGIDSWGVDYVLVDEGGAPVSFCYHYRDGRTDGLIETVSESLGGKAWVYEQTGIAFQSFNTLYQLAAMQRDRPKSLAAAAHYLGLPDLLAYWLTGVMKNERTHASTTQLYDPRTGDWAWELIDRMGFDRSLFGEIVDSGTVLGTLESGVAHQVGSPKEVVVIASGAHDTASAVAAVPAEAGTTPLYLSSGTWSLLGVEVDAPLTDQRALESGFTNEVATSGKIRFLKNIMGMWIQQECVRHWEHEEGVKISWKELDAETIEESAYQGAIDVNDLLFLKPNTYDNLMVDRIKAWCTEHKIEPPKSKGEYMVAIYRGLAQAYKEAIEDLEEVLDERFDSLHIIGGGCQNEILNQWTADATGLSVSAGPVEATALGNLMTQAIATGEVADLQAGRDLIRSAQAVKVFLPKA
;
A
#
# COMPACT_ATOMS: atom_id res chain seq x y z
N MET A 1 19.27 20.90 -3.60
CA MET A 1 18.26 20.34 -4.54
C MET A 1 17.02 21.20 -4.42
N LYS A 2 16.18 21.25 -5.46
CA LYS A 2 14.86 21.87 -5.39
C LYS A 2 14.00 21.10 -4.39
N LYS A 3 12.90 21.70 -3.94
CA LYS A 3 11.97 21.01 -3.03
C LYS A 3 10.76 20.49 -3.79
N HIS A 4 10.35 19.31 -3.40
CA HIS A 4 9.17 18.62 -3.92
C HIS A 4 8.19 18.40 -2.78
N ILE A 5 6.91 18.27 -3.09
CA ILE A 5 5.89 17.86 -2.13
C ILE A 5 5.53 16.39 -2.41
N ALA A 6 5.65 15.54 -1.39
CA ALA A 6 5.09 14.21 -1.40
C ALA A 6 3.81 14.20 -0.54
N ILE A 7 2.71 13.75 -1.13
CA ILE A 7 1.44 13.47 -0.45
C ILE A 7 1.35 11.96 -0.36
N ASP A 8 1.61 11.43 0.84
CA ASP A 8 1.66 10.01 1.14
C ASP A 8 0.43 9.63 1.96
N LEU A 9 -0.46 8.84 1.35
CA LEU A 9 -1.72 8.41 1.92
C LEU A 9 -1.67 6.93 2.28
N GLY A 10 -1.51 6.63 3.56
CA GLY A 10 -1.75 5.29 4.07
C GLY A 10 -3.22 5.08 4.47
N ALA A 11 -3.66 3.82 4.56
CA ALA A 11 -5.02 3.46 4.95
C ALA A 11 -5.43 3.89 6.38
N SER A 12 -4.48 4.30 7.22
CA SER A 12 -4.75 4.76 8.58
C SER A 12 -4.48 6.26 8.78
N ASN A 13 -3.53 6.80 8.06
CA ASN A 13 -3.14 8.22 8.16
C ASN A 13 -2.48 8.70 6.88
N GLY A 14 -2.63 10.00 6.61
CA GLY A 14 -1.97 10.69 5.51
C GLY A 14 -0.97 11.71 6.03
N ARG A 15 -0.03 12.06 5.18
CA ARG A 15 0.98 13.08 5.46
C ARG A 15 1.37 13.85 4.21
N VAL A 16 1.69 15.13 4.41
CA VAL A 16 2.28 15.99 3.39
C VAL A 16 3.69 16.32 3.84
N LEU A 17 4.66 15.97 3.01
CA LEU A 17 6.08 16.21 3.25
C LEU A 17 6.62 17.18 2.20
N VAL A 18 7.60 17.97 2.59
CA VAL A 18 8.34 18.86 1.69
C VAL A 18 9.83 18.61 1.84
N GLY A 19 10.52 18.40 0.76
CA GLY A 19 11.96 18.19 0.83
C GLY A 19 12.59 17.68 -0.45
N ASP A 20 13.73 17.06 -0.25
CA ASP A 20 14.47 16.29 -1.25
C ASP A 20 14.88 14.92 -0.65
N LEU A 21 15.73 14.15 -1.34
CA LEU A 21 16.11 12.81 -0.90
C LEU A 21 17.05 12.79 0.34
N ARG A 22 17.58 13.95 0.74
CA ARG A 22 18.49 14.07 1.89
C ARG A 22 17.79 14.62 3.11
N GLU A 23 16.96 15.66 2.88
CA GLU A 23 16.28 16.38 3.95
C GLU A 23 14.82 16.64 3.56
N PHE A 24 13.92 16.24 4.43
CA PHE A 24 12.50 16.50 4.27
C PHE A 24 11.85 16.82 5.61
N GLU A 25 10.70 17.46 5.54
CA GLU A 25 9.88 17.79 6.70
C GLU A 25 8.44 17.40 6.47
N VAL A 26 7.82 16.80 7.48
CA VAL A 26 6.37 16.56 7.52
C VAL A 26 5.68 17.85 7.95
N VAL A 27 5.08 18.55 7.00
CA VAL A 27 4.38 19.82 7.25
C VAL A 27 2.94 19.62 7.71
N HIS A 28 2.36 18.45 7.42
CA HIS A 28 1.02 18.10 7.86
C HIS A 28 0.84 16.59 8.02
N ARG A 29 0.17 16.17 9.11
CA ARG A 29 -0.30 14.79 9.35
C ARG A 29 -1.78 14.83 9.65
N PHE A 30 -2.52 13.82 9.14
CA PHE A 30 -3.95 13.69 9.38
C PHE A 30 -4.37 12.22 9.35
N VAL A 31 -5.54 11.93 9.89
CA VAL A 31 -6.15 10.60 9.82
C VAL A 31 -6.86 10.46 8.47
N THR A 32 -6.68 9.34 7.79
CA THR A 32 -7.48 8.99 6.63
C THR A 32 -8.85 8.51 7.11
N VAL A 33 -9.85 9.40 6.98
CA VAL A 33 -11.17 9.19 7.55
C VAL A 33 -11.97 8.23 6.69
N ASN A 34 -12.62 7.28 7.34
CA ASN A 34 -13.60 6.39 6.74
C ASN A 34 -14.90 6.43 7.55
N ASP A 35 -16.02 6.15 6.89
CA ASP A 35 -17.34 6.19 7.49
C ASP A 35 -18.12 4.92 7.16
N GLN A 36 -18.92 4.45 8.12
CA GLN A 36 -19.89 3.37 7.88
C GLN A 36 -21.27 3.97 7.73
N LEU A 37 -21.85 3.82 6.53
CA LEU A 37 -23.17 4.36 6.20
C LEU A 37 -24.10 3.23 5.74
N LEU A 38 -25.21 3.01 6.46
CA LEU A 38 -26.20 1.97 6.12
C LEU A 38 -25.65 0.56 5.97
N GLY A 39 -24.59 0.25 6.71
CA GLY A 39 -23.92 -1.05 6.68
C GLY A 39 -22.81 -1.20 5.64
N GLU A 40 -22.63 -0.22 4.77
CA GLU A 40 -21.54 -0.16 3.80
C GLU A 40 -20.41 0.74 4.32
N PHE A 41 -19.17 0.45 3.91
CA PHE A 41 -17.96 1.10 4.42
C PHE A 41 -17.28 1.94 3.33
N TYR A 42 -17.02 3.24 3.62
CA TYR A 42 -16.58 4.22 2.63
C TYR A 42 -15.37 5.03 3.12
N TRP A 43 -14.55 5.47 2.19
CA TRP A 43 -13.57 6.54 2.41
C TRP A 43 -14.24 7.91 2.32
N ASN A 44 -13.93 8.81 3.25
CA ASN A 44 -14.32 10.21 3.17
C ASN A 44 -13.30 11.00 2.34
N ILE A 45 -13.36 10.81 1.00
CA ILE A 45 -12.38 11.39 0.08
C ILE A 45 -12.40 12.91 0.04
N GLN A 46 -13.55 13.53 0.34
CA GLN A 46 -13.65 14.99 0.40
C GLN A 46 -12.88 15.54 1.59
N GLU A 47 -12.95 14.88 2.75
CA GLU A 47 -12.15 15.24 3.92
C GLU A 47 -10.65 15.01 3.66
N ILE A 48 -10.30 13.86 3.07
CA ILE A 48 -8.90 13.58 2.67
C ILE A 48 -8.36 14.70 1.77
N PHE A 49 -9.13 15.13 0.76
CA PHE A 49 -8.72 16.20 -0.13
C PHE A 49 -8.65 17.57 0.58
N ALA A 50 -9.54 17.84 1.53
CA ALA A 50 -9.46 19.04 2.37
C ALA A 50 -8.17 19.06 3.21
N GLN A 51 -7.80 17.92 3.80
CA GLN A 51 -6.55 17.79 4.55
C GLN A 51 -5.30 17.92 3.66
N ILE A 52 -5.34 17.41 2.43
CA ILE A 52 -4.29 17.61 1.42
C ILE A 52 -4.11 19.11 1.16
N LYS A 53 -5.19 19.88 0.93
CA LYS A 53 -5.11 21.32 0.70
C LYS A 53 -4.53 22.08 1.89
N ILE A 54 -4.86 21.69 3.13
CA ILE A 54 -4.24 22.27 4.33
C ILE A 54 -2.73 22.00 4.34
N GLY A 55 -2.32 20.79 3.99
CA GLY A 55 -0.90 20.44 3.88
C GLY A 55 -0.17 21.24 2.80
N LEU A 56 -0.78 21.38 1.63
CA LEU A 56 -0.24 22.20 0.53
C LEU A 56 -0.11 23.68 0.93
N GLN A 57 -1.12 24.24 1.60
CA GLN A 57 -1.07 25.62 2.10
C GLN A 57 0.12 25.80 3.05
N ARG A 58 0.30 24.92 4.03
CA ARG A 58 1.44 24.97 4.97
C ARG A 58 2.79 24.83 4.25
N ALA A 59 2.85 23.99 3.22
CA ALA A 59 4.03 23.83 2.40
C ALA A 59 4.39 25.12 1.67
N PHE A 60 3.44 25.76 1.00
CA PHE A 60 3.67 27.01 0.27
C PHE A 60 3.92 28.20 1.18
N GLU A 61 3.24 28.30 2.33
CA GLU A 61 3.53 29.33 3.34
C GLU A 61 4.98 29.28 3.84
N ARG A 62 5.55 28.06 3.93
CA ARG A 62 6.88 27.86 4.50
C ARG A 62 8.01 27.87 3.49
N TYR A 63 7.80 27.30 2.30
CA TYR A 63 8.84 27.08 1.29
C TYR A 63 8.63 27.87 0.01
N GLY A 64 7.43 28.36 -0.24
CA GLY A 64 7.12 29.27 -1.35
C GLY A 64 7.67 28.81 -2.71
N ASP A 65 8.49 29.67 -3.32
CA ASP A 65 9.07 29.46 -4.66
C ASP A 65 10.11 28.33 -4.73
N GLU A 66 10.55 27.75 -3.60
CA GLU A 66 11.46 26.61 -3.61
C GLU A 66 10.78 25.31 -4.10
N ILE A 67 9.44 25.23 -3.97
CA ILE A 67 8.66 24.08 -4.38
C ILE A 67 8.49 24.08 -5.90
N VAL A 68 8.79 22.94 -6.54
CA VAL A 68 8.72 22.80 -7.99
C VAL A 68 7.71 21.76 -8.47
N SER A 69 7.40 20.74 -7.66
CA SER A 69 6.43 19.73 -8.03
C SER A 69 5.72 19.11 -6.83
N ILE A 70 4.63 18.40 -7.13
CA ILE A 70 3.78 17.64 -6.20
C ILE A 70 3.60 16.25 -6.77
N GLY A 71 3.74 15.21 -5.93
CA GLY A 71 3.38 13.83 -6.23
C GLY A 71 2.42 13.28 -5.19
N ILE A 72 1.54 12.36 -5.60
CA ILE A 72 0.57 11.70 -4.72
C ILE A 72 0.73 10.20 -4.84
N ASP A 73 0.75 9.51 -3.72
CA ASP A 73 0.62 8.06 -3.63
C ASP A 73 -0.43 7.66 -2.59
N SER A 74 -0.97 6.47 -2.74
CA SER A 74 -1.92 5.89 -1.79
C SER A 74 -1.88 4.36 -1.82
N TRP A 75 -2.66 3.73 -0.95
CA TRP A 75 -2.91 2.29 -1.04
C TRP A 75 -3.54 1.91 -2.38
N GLY A 76 -3.34 0.67 -2.80
CA GLY A 76 -3.86 0.13 -4.06
C GLY A 76 -5.36 -0.16 -4.05
N VAL A 77 -5.88 -0.64 -5.15
CA VAL A 77 -7.17 -1.26 -5.43
C VAL A 77 -8.41 -0.36 -5.34
N ASP A 78 -8.39 0.71 -4.54
CA ASP A 78 -9.55 1.59 -4.38
C ASP A 78 -9.63 2.63 -5.50
N TYR A 79 -10.85 2.94 -5.89
CA TYR A 79 -11.15 3.76 -7.06
C TYR A 79 -12.42 4.60 -6.88
N VAL A 80 -12.61 5.53 -7.79
CA VAL A 80 -13.84 6.28 -7.94
C VAL A 80 -14.28 6.29 -9.40
N LEU A 81 -15.57 6.07 -9.64
CA LEU A 81 -16.19 6.29 -10.93
C LEU A 81 -16.69 7.74 -11.02
N VAL A 82 -16.39 8.41 -12.12
CA VAL A 82 -16.82 9.78 -12.37
C VAL A 82 -17.66 9.85 -13.66
N ASP A 83 -18.58 10.79 -13.73
CA ASP A 83 -19.38 11.07 -14.92
C ASP A 83 -18.59 11.87 -15.99
N GLU A 84 -19.22 12.17 -17.14
CA GLU A 84 -18.62 12.98 -18.21
C GLU A 84 -18.19 14.38 -17.73
N GLY A 85 -18.83 14.92 -16.69
CA GLY A 85 -18.49 16.20 -16.09
C GLY A 85 -17.35 16.12 -15.06
N GLY A 86 -16.88 14.90 -14.75
CA GLY A 86 -15.84 14.65 -13.76
C GLY A 86 -16.32 14.61 -12.31
N ALA A 87 -17.63 14.53 -12.08
CA ALA A 87 -18.20 14.39 -10.74
C ALA A 87 -18.30 12.92 -10.33
N PRO A 88 -17.98 12.55 -9.06
CA PRO A 88 -18.16 11.18 -8.57
C PRO A 88 -19.62 10.73 -8.68
N VAL A 89 -19.85 9.55 -9.27
CA VAL A 89 -21.20 8.94 -9.39
C VAL A 89 -21.58 8.08 -8.20
N SER A 90 -20.64 7.82 -7.30
CA SER A 90 -20.82 7.09 -6.05
C SER A 90 -19.81 7.52 -5.01
N PHE A 91 -20.03 7.13 -3.74
CA PHE A 91 -18.99 7.22 -2.73
C PHE A 91 -17.81 6.27 -3.08
N CYS A 92 -16.62 6.59 -2.58
CA CYS A 92 -15.47 5.70 -2.66
C CYS A 92 -15.61 4.60 -1.61
N TYR A 93 -15.80 3.37 -2.03
CA TYR A 93 -15.87 2.24 -1.13
C TYR A 93 -14.51 1.96 -0.51
N HIS A 94 -14.52 1.56 0.75
CA HIS A 94 -13.33 1.08 1.43
C HIS A 94 -13.07 -0.37 1.00
N TYR A 95 -11.83 -0.72 0.71
CA TYR A 95 -11.46 -2.07 0.24
C TYR A 95 -11.83 -3.21 1.20
N ARG A 96 -12.03 -2.92 2.51
CA ARG A 96 -12.49 -3.91 3.49
C ARG A 96 -14.02 -4.00 3.61
N ASP A 97 -14.78 -3.33 2.73
CA ASP A 97 -16.23 -3.47 2.68
C ASP A 97 -16.63 -4.91 2.34
N GLY A 98 -17.70 -5.40 2.97
CA GLY A 98 -18.17 -6.79 2.82
C GLY A 98 -18.89 -7.10 1.50
N ARG A 99 -19.13 -6.09 0.64
CA ARG A 99 -19.87 -6.27 -0.62
C ARG A 99 -19.20 -7.23 -1.61
N THR A 100 -17.92 -7.45 -1.46
CA THR A 100 -17.14 -8.35 -2.32
C THR A 100 -17.00 -9.77 -1.78
N ASP A 101 -17.55 -10.05 -0.61
CA ASP A 101 -17.47 -11.38 0.01
C ASP A 101 -18.08 -12.45 -0.93
N GLY A 102 -17.35 -13.53 -1.18
CA GLY A 102 -17.76 -14.63 -2.05
C GLY A 102 -17.67 -14.38 -3.55
N LEU A 103 -17.23 -13.20 -4.01
CA LEU A 103 -17.15 -12.90 -5.43
C LEU A 103 -15.93 -13.54 -6.13
N ILE A 104 -14.86 -13.89 -5.41
CA ILE A 104 -13.66 -14.47 -6.03
C ILE A 104 -14.04 -15.72 -6.85
N GLU A 105 -14.76 -16.66 -6.24
CA GLU A 105 -15.13 -17.93 -6.86
C GLU A 105 -16.07 -17.70 -8.04
N THR A 106 -17.17 -16.99 -7.81
CA THR A 106 -18.22 -16.81 -8.83
C THR A 106 -17.72 -16.01 -10.05
N VAL A 107 -16.94 -14.97 -9.83
CA VAL A 107 -16.37 -14.13 -10.91
C VAL A 107 -15.30 -14.93 -11.66
N SER A 108 -14.37 -15.59 -10.94
CA SER A 108 -13.32 -16.35 -11.59
C SER A 108 -13.88 -17.50 -12.43
N GLU A 109 -14.89 -18.23 -11.91
CA GLU A 109 -15.55 -19.29 -12.67
C GLU A 109 -16.22 -18.76 -13.94
N SER A 110 -16.89 -17.62 -13.88
CA SER A 110 -17.53 -16.99 -15.05
C SER A 110 -16.53 -16.56 -16.12
N LEU A 111 -15.28 -16.27 -15.73
CA LEU A 111 -14.19 -15.86 -16.61
C LEU A 111 -13.39 -17.04 -17.21
N GLY A 112 -13.59 -18.27 -16.73
CA GLY A 112 -12.85 -19.44 -17.21
C GLY A 112 -11.90 -20.03 -16.17
N GLY A 113 -12.02 -19.62 -14.90
CA GLY A 113 -11.28 -20.15 -13.76
C GLY A 113 -10.13 -19.26 -13.29
N LYS A 114 -9.71 -19.49 -12.04
CA LYS A 114 -8.63 -18.70 -11.41
C LYS A 114 -7.33 -18.73 -12.22
N ALA A 115 -6.95 -19.87 -12.80
CA ALA A 115 -5.73 -19.98 -13.58
C ALA A 115 -5.74 -19.02 -14.79
N TRP A 116 -6.88 -18.94 -15.50
CA TRP A 116 -7.00 -18.02 -16.63
C TRP A 116 -6.92 -16.55 -16.19
N VAL A 117 -7.62 -16.16 -15.09
CA VAL A 117 -7.58 -14.78 -14.58
C VAL A 117 -6.16 -14.41 -14.16
N TYR A 118 -5.46 -15.32 -13.47
CA TYR A 118 -4.07 -15.10 -13.06
C TYR A 118 -3.12 -14.98 -14.24
N GLU A 119 -3.28 -15.82 -15.26
CA GLU A 119 -2.50 -15.72 -16.49
C GLU A 119 -2.68 -14.37 -17.19
N GLN A 120 -3.90 -13.80 -17.14
CA GLN A 120 -4.17 -12.49 -17.75
C GLN A 120 -3.58 -11.33 -16.96
N THR A 121 -3.57 -11.39 -15.64
CA THR A 121 -3.30 -10.24 -14.78
C THR A 121 -2.08 -10.38 -13.88
N GLY A 122 -1.69 -11.61 -13.58
CA GLY A 122 -0.62 -11.92 -12.62
C GLY A 122 -0.94 -11.54 -11.18
N ILE A 123 -2.18 -11.14 -10.86
CA ILE A 123 -2.55 -10.63 -9.53
C ILE A 123 -3.17 -11.72 -8.67
N ALA A 124 -2.65 -11.90 -7.45
CA ALA A 124 -3.17 -12.81 -6.45
C ALA A 124 -4.62 -12.49 -6.07
N PHE A 125 -5.37 -13.53 -5.71
CA PHE A 125 -6.81 -13.43 -5.43
C PHE A 125 -7.07 -12.89 -4.03
N GLN A 126 -7.52 -11.64 -3.98
CA GLN A 126 -7.96 -10.98 -2.77
C GLN A 126 -9.37 -10.42 -2.99
N SER A 127 -10.28 -10.60 -2.02
CA SER A 127 -11.66 -10.14 -2.15
C SER A 127 -11.78 -8.64 -2.41
N PHE A 128 -10.79 -7.88 -2.03
CA PHE A 128 -10.74 -6.43 -2.19
C PHE A 128 -10.20 -5.95 -3.54
N ASN A 129 -9.72 -6.84 -4.45
CA ASN A 129 -9.23 -6.38 -5.75
C ASN A 129 -10.32 -5.64 -6.52
N THR A 130 -9.91 -4.62 -7.29
CA THR A 130 -10.81 -3.74 -8.02
C THR A 130 -11.75 -4.52 -8.95
N LEU A 131 -11.30 -5.61 -9.55
CA LEU A 131 -12.14 -6.52 -10.35
C LEU A 131 -13.41 -6.92 -9.59
N TYR A 132 -13.27 -7.38 -8.33
CA TYR A 132 -14.42 -7.80 -7.53
C TYR A 132 -15.23 -6.61 -7.00
N GLN A 133 -14.58 -5.49 -6.74
CA GLN A 133 -15.28 -4.27 -6.38
C GLN A 133 -16.17 -3.75 -7.52
N LEU A 134 -15.69 -3.77 -8.78
CA LEU A 134 -16.50 -3.42 -9.94
C LEU A 134 -17.60 -4.47 -10.22
N ALA A 135 -17.33 -5.76 -10.03
CA ALA A 135 -18.36 -6.80 -10.11
C ALA A 135 -19.47 -6.59 -9.07
N ALA A 136 -19.11 -6.22 -7.84
CA ALA A 136 -20.10 -5.82 -6.82
C ALA A 136 -20.88 -4.57 -7.25
N MET A 137 -20.21 -3.56 -7.82
CA MET A 137 -20.88 -2.36 -8.34
C MET A 137 -21.87 -2.72 -9.46
N GLN A 138 -21.49 -3.60 -10.38
CA GLN A 138 -22.37 -4.08 -11.45
C GLN A 138 -23.60 -4.83 -10.91
N ARG A 139 -23.44 -5.64 -9.86
CA ARG A 139 -24.52 -6.38 -9.21
C ARG A 139 -25.46 -5.47 -8.42
N ASP A 140 -24.91 -4.58 -7.58
CA ASP A 140 -25.64 -3.86 -6.53
C ASP A 140 -26.04 -2.45 -6.94
N ARG A 141 -25.27 -1.81 -7.82
CA ARG A 141 -25.43 -0.40 -8.25
C ARG A 141 -25.32 -0.21 -9.77
N PRO A 142 -26.05 -1.02 -10.60
CA PRO A 142 -25.90 -1.00 -12.06
C PRO A 142 -26.21 0.38 -12.67
N LYS A 143 -27.07 1.19 -12.06
CA LYS A 143 -27.39 2.53 -12.53
C LYS A 143 -26.25 3.52 -12.29
N SER A 144 -25.54 3.41 -11.18
CA SER A 144 -24.36 4.22 -10.91
C SER A 144 -23.21 3.83 -11.86
N LEU A 145 -23.01 2.54 -12.10
CA LEU A 145 -22.04 2.07 -13.09
C LEU A 145 -22.37 2.57 -14.49
N ALA A 146 -23.63 2.52 -14.91
CA ALA A 146 -24.07 3.01 -16.22
C ALA A 146 -23.99 4.54 -16.38
N ALA A 147 -23.94 5.30 -15.29
CA ALA A 147 -23.75 6.75 -15.32
C ALA A 147 -22.27 7.18 -15.32
N ALA A 148 -21.36 6.24 -15.12
CA ALA A 148 -19.93 6.50 -15.10
C ALA A 148 -19.39 6.65 -16.53
N ALA A 149 -18.50 7.62 -16.71
CA ALA A 149 -17.75 7.84 -17.94
C ALA A 149 -16.27 7.48 -17.78
N HIS A 150 -15.71 7.59 -16.56
CA HIS A 150 -14.30 7.33 -16.31
C HIS A 150 -14.10 6.58 -14.99
N TYR A 151 -13.14 5.67 -15.01
CA TYR A 151 -12.53 5.04 -13.85
C TYR A 151 -11.25 5.79 -13.48
N LEU A 152 -11.10 6.13 -12.20
CA LEU A 152 -9.87 6.70 -11.66
C LEU A 152 -9.49 5.96 -10.37
N GLY A 153 -8.25 5.48 -10.28
CA GLY A 153 -7.68 5.05 -9.01
C GLY A 153 -7.75 6.17 -7.98
N LEU A 154 -7.75 5.86 -6.69
CA LEU A 154 -7.87 6.89 -5.65
C LEU A 154 -6.80 8.00 -5.78
N PRO A 155 -5.49 7.69 -5.94
CA PRO A 155 -4.48 8.74 -6.11
C PRO A 155 -4.66 9.50 -7.43
N ASP A 156 -5.14 8.83 -8.48
CA ASP A 156 -5.41 9.45 -9.78
C ASP A 156 -6.57 10.44 -9.71
N LEU A 157 -7.64 10.12 -8.97
CA LEU A 157 -8.72 11.04 -8.68
C LEU A 157 -8.23 12.30 -7.97
N LEU A 158 -7.38 12.13 -6.96
CA LEU A 158 -6.83 13.26 -6.20
C LEU A 158 -5.91 14.13 -7.07
N ALA A 159 -5.11 13.50 -7.94
CA ALA A 159 -4.30 14.21 -8.93
C ALA A 159 -5.18 14.94 -9.96
N TYR A 160 -6.28 14.32 -10.41
CA TYR A 160 -7.28 14.98 -11.25
C TYR A 160 -7.88 16.20 -10.56
N TRP A 161 -8.25 16.12 -9.29
CA TRP A 161 -8.77 17.26 -8.55
C TRP A 161 -7.75 18.40 -8.34
N LEU A 162 -6.46 18.07 -8.40
CA LEU A 162 -5.40 19.07 -8.37
C LEU A 162 -5.14 19.73 -9.73
N THR A 163 -5.35 19.02 -10.86
CA THR A 163 -4.88 19.45 -12.18
C THR A 163 -5.97 19.61 -13.23
N GLY A 164 -7.14 19.01 -13.05
CA GLY A 164 -8.16 18.85 -14.09
C GLY A 164 -7.84 17.79 -15.15
N VAL A 165 -6.75 17.03 -15.02
CA VAL A 165 -6.31 16.02 -16.01
C VAL A 165 -6.56 14.61 -15.48
N MET A 166 -7.35 13.82 -16.22
CA MET A 166 -7.66 12.43 -15.91
C MET A 166 -6.67 11.49 -16.57
N LYS A 167 -5.90 10.76 -15.76
CA LYS A 167 -4.98 9.68 -16.18
C LYS A 167 -5.02 8.59 -15.13
N ASN A 168 -4.55 7.39 -15.45
CA ASN A 168 -4.33 6.32 -14.51
C ASN A 168 -2.83 6.01 -14.44
N GLU A 169 -2.25 6.06 -13.25
CA GLU A 169 -0.83 5.77 -13.09
C GLU A 169 -0.62 4.24 -13.02
N ARG A 170 0.40 3.77 -13.69
CA ARG A 170 0.67 2.36 -13.96
C ARG A 170 0.84 1.51 -12.71
N THR A 171 1.54 2.02 -11.68
CA THR A 171 1.78 1.22 -10.47
C THR A 171 0.49 0.98 -9.70
N HIS A 172 -0.43 1.96 -9.68
CA HIS A 172 -1.75 1.78 -9.09
C HIS A 172 -2.65 0.92 -9.98
N ALA A 173 -2.69 1.17 -11.30
CA ALA A 173 -3.48 0.38 -12.24
C ALA A 173 -3.11 -1.12 -12.16
N SER A 174 -1.85 -1.45 -11.95
CA SER A 174 -1.38 -2.83 -11.84
C SER A 174 -1.91 -3.58 -10.61
N THR A 175 -2.41 -2.90 -9.58
CA THR A 175 -2.98 -3.58 -8.38
C THR A 175 -4.39 -4.10 -8.61
N THR A 176 -5.06 -3.68 -9.66
CA THR A 176 -6.52 -3.77 -9.84
C THR A 176 -7.06 -5.16 -10.19
N GLN A 177 -6.19 -6.07 -10.65
CA GLN A 177 -6.59 -7.32 -11.32
C GLN A 177 -7.37 -7.07 -12.63
N LEU A 178 -7.15 -5.88 -13.25
CA LEU A 178 -7.71 -5.46 -14.55
C LEU A 178 -6.61 -4.98 -15.51
N TYR A 179 -5.35 -5.12 -15.11
CA TYR A 179 -4.16 -4.75 -15.89
C TYR A 179 -3.42 -6.01 -16.36
N ASP A 180 -2.96 -6.01 -17.61
CA ASP A 180 -2.12 -7.07 -18.16
C ASP A 180 -0.64 -6.65 -18.14
N PRO A 181 0.19 -7.20 -17.24
CA PRO A 181 1.59 -6.80 -17.11
C PRO A 181 2.46 -7.18 -18.34
N ARG A 182 1.97 -8.07 -19.23
CA ARG A 182 2.68 -8.49 -20.44
C ARG A 182 2.56 -7.45 -21.55
N THR A 183 1.39 -6.81 -21.64
CA THR A 183 1.12 -5.77 -22.66
C THR A 183 1.37 -4.36 -22.14
N GLY A 184 1.38 -4.18 -20.84
CA GLY A 184 1.50 -2.87 -20.21
C GLY A 184 0.24 -2.00 -20.31
N ASP A 185 -0.93 -2.62 -20.50
CA ASP A 185 -2.22 -1.96 -20.70
C ASP A 185 -3.31 -2.69 -19.90
N TRP A 186 -4.53 -2.20 -19.96
CA TRP A 186 -5.69 -2.86 -19.37
C TRP A 186 -5.87 -4.27 -19.94
N ALA A 187 -6.31 -5.21 -19.10
CA ALA A 187 -6.60 -6.60 -19.49
C ALA A 187 -7.91 -6.65 -20.30
N TRP A 188 -7.88 -6.18 -21.54
CA TRP A 188 -9.04 -5.93 -22.38
C TRP A 188 -9.93 -7.16 -22.57
N GLU A 189 -9.35 -8.35 -22.70
CA GLU A 189 -10.14 -9.59 -22.84
C GLU A 189 -10.93 -9.89 -21.56
N LEU A 190 -10.33 -9.67 -20.39
CA LEU A 190 -11.00 -9.85 -19.11
C LEU A 190 -12.12 -8.81 -18.94
N ILE A 191 -11.83 -7.54 -19.26
CA ILE A 191 -12.80 -6.43 -19.20
C ILE A 191 -14.02 -6.73 -20.08
N ASP A 192 -13.80 -7.21 -21.30
CA ASP A 192 -14.89 -7.60 -22.22
C ASP A 192 -15.72 -8.77 -21.69
N ARG A 193 -15.06 -9.81 -21.15
CA ARG A 193 -15.77 -10.96 -20.55
C ARG A 193 -16.61 -10.59 -19.35
N MET A 194 -16.17 -9.59 -18.57
CA MET A 194 -16.93 -9.01 -17.47
C MET A 194 -18.11 -8.14 -17.95
N GLY A 195 -18.13 -7.74 -19.22
CA GLY A 195 -19.12 -6.82 -19.78
C GLY A 195 -18.95 -5.39 -19.27
N PHE A 196 -17.77 -5.00 -18.86
CA PHE A 196 -17.47 -3.61 -18.52
C PHE A 196 -17.27 -2.79 -19.79
N ASP A 197 -17.73 -1.54 -19.79
CA ASP A 197 -17.50 -0.64 -20.91
C ASP A 197 -16.02 -0.25 -20.95
N ARG A 198 -15.35 -0.53 -22.08
CA ARG A 198 -13.95 -0.17 -22.30
C ARG A 198 -13.68 1.32 -22.15
N SER A 199 -14.66 2.17 -22.48
CA SER A 199 -14.53 3.63 -22.38
C SER A 199 -14.31 4.14 -20.95
N LEU A 200 -14.68 3.35 -19.93
CA LEU A 200 -14.39 3.66 -18.52
C LEU A 200 -12.88 3.72 -18.25
N PHE A 201 -12.11 2.89 -18.94
CA PHE A 201 -10.69 2.68 -18.65
C PHE A 201 -9.83 3.61 -19.50
N GLY A 202 -9.41 4.73 -18.91
CA GLY A 202 -8.60 5.74 -19.55
C GLY A 202 -7.15 5.34 -19.77
N GLU A 203 -6.39 6.25 -20.36
CA GLU A 203 -4.96 6.06 -20.65
C GLU A 203 -4.17 5.79 -19.36
N ILE A 204 -3.27 4.80 -19.43
CA ILE A 204 -2.29 4.49 -18.40
C ILE A 204 -1.00 5.25 -18.69
N VAL A 205 -0.47 5.94 -17.67
CA VAL A 205 0.79 6.68 -17.74
C VAL A 205 1.85 6.10 -16.80
N ASP A 206 3.11 6.29 -17.15
CA ASP A 206 4.24 5.83 -16.34
C ASP A 206 4.52 6.79 -15.17
N SER A 207 5.09 6.26 -14.11
CA SER A 207 5.67 7.06 -13.03
C SER A 207 6.67 8.07 -13.60
N GLY A 208 6.64 9.32 -13.12
CA GLY A 208 7.44 10.42 -13.64
C GLY A 208 6.74 11.26 -14.71
N THR A 209 5.56 10.85 -15.21
CA THR A 209 4.80 11.65 -16.18
C THR A 209 4.28 12.93 -15.55
N VAL A 210 4.50 14.07 -16.21
CA VAL A 210 3.92 15.36 -15.82
C VAL A 210 2.45 15.36 -16.20
N LEU A 211 1.56 15.42 -15.22
CA LEU A 211 0.09 15.43 -15.41
C LEU A 211 -0.43 16.82 -15.79
N GLY A 212 0.19 17.86 -15.30
CA GLY A 212 -0.18 19.26 -15.52
C GLY A 212 0.30 20.16 -14.41
N THR A 213 -0.17 21.41 -14.38
CA THR A 213 0.01 22.35 -13.28
C THR A 213 -1.20 22.30 -12.34
N LEU A 214 -1.05 22.83 -11.13
CA LEU A 214 -2.20 23.04 -10.26
C LEU A 214 -3.30 23.83 -10.97
N GLU A 215 -4.53 23.36 -10.88
CA GLU A 215 -5.71 24.09 -11.36
C GLU A 215 -5.78 25.46 -10.65
N SER A 216 -6.17 26.50 -11.37
CA SER A 216 -6.10 27.89 -10.90
C SER A 216 -6.83 28.14 -9.58
N GLY A 217 -8.02 27.55 -9.39
CA GLY A 217 -8.80 27.65 -8.16
C GLY A 217 -8.13 26.94 -6.99
N VAL A 218 -7.53 25.78 -7.22
CA VAL A 218 -6.77 25.06 -6.22
C VAL A 218 -5.49 25.85 -5.87
N ALA A 219 -4.74 26.30 -6.87
CA ALA A 219 -3.52 27.09 -6.67
C ALA A 219 -3.80 28.34 -5.81
N HIS A 220 -4.91 29.05 -6.08
CA HIS A 220 -5.34 30.19 -5.28
C HIS A 220 -5.69 29.80 -3.83
N GLN A 221 -6.44 28.69 -3.64
CA GLN A 221 -6.85 28.22 -2.31
C GLN A 221 -5.67 27.82 -1.43
N VAL A 222 -4.64 27.22 -2.01
CA VAL A 222 -3.45 26.76 -1.26
C VAL A 222 -2.31 27.78 -1.23
N GLY A 223 -2.49 28.95 -1.86
CA GLY A 223 -1.51 30.02 -1.87
C GLY A 223 -0.24 29.70 -2.66
N SER A 224 -0.35 28.92 -3.74
CA SER A 224 0.80 28.62 -4.60
C SER A 224 1.33 29.90 -5.25
N PRO A 225 2.61 30.27 -5.05
CA PRO A 225 3.14 31.56 -5.53
C PRO A 225 3.45 31.56 -7.04
N LYS A 226 3.53 30.39 -7.65
CA LYS A 226 3.84 30.18 -9.07
C LYS A 226 3.17 28.92 -9.60
N GLU A 227 3.34 28.66 -10.89
CA GLU A 227 2.98 27.36 -11.46
C GLU A 227 3.84 26.24 -10.87
N VAL A 228 3.18 25.23 -10.30
CA VAL A 228 3.79 24.03 -9.75
C VAL A 228 3.21 22.84 -10.48
N VAL A 229 4.07 21.96 -11.01
CA VAL A 229 3.63 20.78 -11.73
C VAL A 229 3.22 19.65 -10.79
N VAL A 230 2.21 18.88 -11.18
CA VAL A 230 1.85 17.64 -10.54
C VAL A 230 2.41 16.50 -11.39
N ILE A 231 3.16 15.61 -10.74
CA ILE A 231 3.84 14.48 -11.39
C ILE A 231 3.19 13.20 -10.88
N ALA A 232 2.83 12.30 -11.80
CA ALA A 232 2.48 10.93 -11.47
C ALA A 232 3.68 10.28 -10.78
N SER A 233 3.64 10.15 -9.47
CA SER A 233 4.66 9.41 -8.70
C SER A 233 4.41 7.91 -8.84
N GLY A 234 5.12 7.06 -8.10
CA GLY A 234 4.65 5.69 -7.91
C GLY A 234 3.36 5.75 -7.11
N ALA A 235 2.21 5.83 -7.79
CA ALA A 235 0.94 6.15 -7.17
C ALA A 235 0.43 5.06 -6.20
N HIS A 236 0.89 3.81 -6.35
CA HIS A 236 0.79 2.81 -5.29
C HIS A 236 1.91 3.01 -4.25
N ASP A 237 1.55 3.28 -3.00
CA ASP A 237 2.46 3.58 -1.88
C ASP A 237 3.64 2.59 -1.76
N THR A 238 3.35 1.30 -1.94
CA THR A 238 4.37 0.26 -1.92
C THR A 238 5.32 0.35 -3.11
N ALA A 239 4.88 0.78 -4.30
CA ALA A 239 5.77 0.99 -5.43
C ALA A 239 6.76 2.12 -5.16
N SER A 240 6.28 3.22 -4.58
CA SER A 240 7.11 4.30 -4.09
C SER A 240 8.07 3.82 -3.00
N ALA A 241 7.59 3.07 -2.00
CA ALA A 241 8.43 2.55 -0.93
C ALA A 241 9.57 1.66 -1.44
N VAL A 242 9.28 0.74 -2.37
CA VAL A 242 10.29 -0.17 -2.96
C VAL A 242 11.32 0.60 -3.79
N ALA A 243 10.91 1.66 -4.49
CA ALA A 243 11.85 2.54 -5.19
C ALA A 243 12.93 3.08 -4.24
N ALA A 244 12.57 3.40 -2.99
CA ALA A 244 13.46 3.95 -1.98
C ALA A 244 14.30 2.92 -1.19
N VAL A 245 14.20 1.62 -1.50
CA VAL A 245 15.07 0.60 -0.88
C VAL A 245 16.53 0.95 -1.17
N PRO A 246 17.39 1.10 -0.14
CA PRO A 246 18.77 1.57 -0.31
C PRO A 246 19.72 0.46 -0.80
N ALA A 247 19.30 -0.25 -1.87
CA ALA A 247 20.03 -1.35 -2.46
C ALA A 247 21.33 -0.91 -3.16
N GLU A 248 22.31 -1.79 -3.19
CA GLU A 248 23.54 -1.59 -3.95
C GLU A 248 23.32 -1.80 -5.45
N ALA A 249 24.12 -1.13 -6.26
CA ALA A 249 24.04 -1.27 -7.72
C ALA A 249 24.28 -2.73 -8.15
N GLY A 250 23.44 -3.23 -9.03
CA GLY A 250 23.54 -4.59 -9.56
C GLY A 250 23.02 -5.69 -8.63
N THR A 251 22.37 -5.33 -7.51
CA THR A 251 21.69 -6.30 -6.63
C THR A 251 20.18 -6.26 -6.83
N THR A 252 19.52 -7.40 -6.66
CA THR A 252 18.05 -7.50 -6.54
C THR A 252 17.71 -7.62 -5.06
N PRO A 253 17.25 -6.53 -4.41
CA PRO A 253 16.98 -6.58 -2.99
C PRO A 253 15.70 -7.37 -2.72
N LEU A 254 15.78 -8.34 -1.78
CA LEU A 254 14.59 -8.85 -1.11
C LEU A 254 14.08 -7.75 -0.17
N TYR A 255 12.85 -7.34 -0.32
CA TYR A 255 12.26 -6.27 0.48
C TYR A 255 10.99 -6.71 1.23
N LEU A 256 10.73 -6.04 2.33
CA LEU A 256 9.48 -6.09 3.07
C LEU A 256 9.01 -4.65 3.32
N SER A 257 7.98 -4.23 2.60
CA SER A 257 7.26 -3.00 2.93
C SER A 257 6.32 -3.26 4.09
N SER A 258 6.71 -2.81 5.28
CA SER A 258 6.00 -3.10 6.53
C SER A 258 5.16 -1.91 6.99
N GLY A 259 3.86 -2.05 6.86
CA GLY A 259 2.84 -1.08 7.24
C GLY A 259 1.59 -1.77 7.77
N THR A 260 0.40 -1.25 7.48
CA THR A 260 -0.89 -1.91 7.76
C THR A 260 -0.92 -3.31 7.13
N TRP A 261 -0.44 -3.42 5.90
CA TRP A 261 -0.06 -4.66 5.23
C TRP A 261 1.45 -4.82 5.26
N SER A 262 1.92 -6.06 5.07
CA SER A 262 3.31 -6.41 4.84
C SER A 262 3.42 -7.00 3.44
N LEU A 263 4.15 -6.31 2.56
CA LEU A 263 4.34 -6.74 1.17
C LEU A 263 5.81 -7.18 1.00
N LEU A 264 6.01 -8.48 0.88
CA LEU A 264 7.33 -9.11 0.77
C LEU A 264 7.59 -9.58 -0.65
N GLY A 265 8.72 -9.21 -1.24
CA GLY A 265 9.04 -9.59 -2.61
C GLY A 265 10.36 -9.06 -3.14
N VAL A 266 10.51 -9.17 -4.44
CA VAL A 266 11.65 -8.69 -5.24
C VAL A 266 11.19 -7.99 -6.50
N GLU A 267 12.09 -7.24 -7.17
CA GLU A 267 11.86 -6.72 -8.51
C GLU A 267 12.41 -7.69 -9.57
N VAL A 268 11.55 -8.16 -10.49
CA VAL A 268 11.92 -9.02 -11.62
C VAL A 268 11.68 -8.31 -12.97
N ASP A 269 12.36 -8.76 -14.03
CA ASP A 269 12.30 -8.08 -15.34
C ASP A 269 11.03 -8.44 -16.14
N ALA A 270 10.36 -9.54 -15.81
CA ALA A 270 9.15 -9.99 -16.49
C ALA A 270 8.14 -10.60 -15.51
N PRO A 271 6.83 -10.55 -15.78
CA PRO A 271 5.82 -11.13 -14.91
C PRO A 271 5.92 -12.67 -14.86
N LEU A 272 5.72 -13.23 -13.70
CA LEU A 272 5.67 -14.66 -13.44
C LEU A 272 4.22 -15.06 -13.19
N THR A 273 3.58 -15.68 -14.17
CA THR A 273 2.15 -16.01 -14.16
C THR A 273 1.89 -17.51 -14.30
N ASP A 274 2.88 -18.32 -13.97
CA ASP A 274 2.76 -19.78 -14.01
C ASP A 274 1.98 -20.35 -12.82
N GLN A 275 1.75 -21.67 -12.84
CA GLN A 275 0.98 -22.35 -11.82
C GLN A 275 1.65 -22.28 -10.42
N ARG A 276 2.99 -22.29 -10.34
CA ARG A 276 3.71 -22.20 -9.07
C ARG A 276 3.49 -20.84 -8.42
N ALA A 277 3.63 -19.75 -9.20
CA ALA A 277 3.37 -18.39 -8.73
C ALA A 277 1.93 -18.21 -8.22
N LEU A 278 0.95 -18.79 -8.95
CA LEU A 278 -0.46 -18.79 -8.55
C LEU A 278 -0.68 -19.54 -7.23
N GLU A 279 -0.19 -20.77 -7.11
CA GLU A 279 -0.38 -21.61 -5.92
C GLU A 279 0.31 -21.04 -4.68
N SER A 280 1.47 -20.40 -4.85
CA SER A 280 2.19 -19.71 -3.78
C SER A 280 1.58 -18.34 -3.44
N GLY A 281 0.57 -17.85 -4.19
CA GLY A 281 -0.15 -16.62 -3.89
C GLY A 281 0.64 -15.33 -4.13
N PHE A 282 1.62 -15.36 -5.06
CA PHE A 282 2.36 -14.17 -5.45
C PHE A 282 1.58 -13.30 -6.45
N THR A 283 1.87 -12.02 -6.42
CA THR A 283 1.27 -10.99 -7.29
C THR A 283 2.35 -10.26 -8.09
N ASN A 284 2.01 -9.84 -9.32
CA ASN A 284 2.90 -9.16 -10.24
C ASN A 284 2.45 -7.70 -10.41
N GLU A 285 2.93 -6.82 -9.54
CA GLU A 285 2.61 -5.41 -9.62
C GLU A 285 3.75 -4.63 -10.26
N VAL A 286 3.44 -3.53 -10.95
CA VAL A 286 4.47 -2.74 -11.63
C VAL A 286 5.22 -1.85 -10.64
N ALA A 287 6.54 -1.77 -10.78
CA ALA A 287 7.42 -0.85 -10.07
C ALA A 287 7.51 0.50 -10.79
N THR A 288 7.99 1.54 -10.10
CA THR A 288 8.24 2.87 -10.72
C THR A 288 9.26 2.83 -11.85
N SER A 289 10.12 1.82 -11.86
CA SER A 289 11.11 1.54 -12.91
C SER A 289 10.53 0.86 -14.16
N GLY A 290 9.27 0.44 -14.12
CA GLY A 290 8.66 -0.42 -15.15
C GLY A 290 8.94 -1.90 -14.98
N LYS A 291 9.80 -2.32 -14.03
CA LYS A 291 9.96 -3.73 -13.65
C LYS A 291 8.71 -4.25 -12.96
N ILE A 292 8.68 -5.54 -12.70
CA ILE A 292 7.61 -6.19 -11.93
C ILE A 292 8.06 -6.37 -10.48
N ARG A 293 7.27 -5.89 -9.55
CA ARG A 293 7.36 -6.24 -8.14
C ARG A 293 6.63 -7.57 -7.96
N PHE A 294 7.39 -8.65 -7.95
CA PHE A 294 6.87 -9.99 -7.65
C PHE A 294 6.83 -10.15 -6.13
N LEU A 295 5.65 -10.12 -5.55
CA LEU A 295 5.47 -9.98 -4.10
C LEU A 295 4.29 -10.78 -3.57
N LYS A 296 4.28 -11.00 -2.26
CA LYS A 296 3.20 -11.64 -1.51
C LYS A 296 2.63 -10.64 -0.50
N ASN A 297 1.30 -10.51 -0.48
CA ASN A 297 0.59 -9.73 0.52
C ASN A 297 0.41 -10.57 1.78
N ILE A 298 0.90 -10.07 2.91
CA ILE A 298 0.78 -10.67 4.23
C ILE A 298 0.05 -9.68 5.13
N MET A 299 -0.87 -10.15 5.97
CA MET A 299 -1.50 -9.27 6.97
C MET A 299 -0.39 -8.70 7.87
N GLY A 300 -0.27 -7.37 7.88
CA GLY A 300 0.82 -6.69 8.57
C GLY A 300 0.45 -6.22 9.98
N MET A 301 0.85 -4.97 10.29
CA MET A 301 0.64 -4.36 11.59
C MET A 301 -0.85 -4.03 11.89
N TRP A 302 -1.75 -4.31 10.97
CA TRP A 302 -3.20 -4.16 11.13
C TRP A 302 -3.73 -4.85 12.38
N ILE A 303 -3.33 -6.10 12.63
CA ILE A 303 -3.83 -6.89 13.75
C ILE A 303 -3.50 -6.20 15.08
N GLN A 304 -2.24 -5.78 15.26
CA GLN A 304 -1.84 -5.04 16.47
C GLN A 304 -2.54 -3.68 16.57
N GLN A 305 -2.72 -2.96 15.45
CA GLN A 305 -3.40 -1.66 15.43
C GLN A 305 -4.86 -1.79 15.91
N GLU A 306 -5.55 -2.86 15.52
CA GLU A 306 -6.92 -3.13 15.98
C GLU A 306 -6.96 -3.49 17.48
N CYS A 307 -6.00 -4.26 17.99
CA CYS A 307 -5.87 -4.54 19.41
C CYS A 307 -5.63 -3.25 20.22
N VAL A 308 -4.67 -2.43 19.78
CA VAL A 308 -4.32 -1.16 20.44
C VAL A 308 -5.51 -0.21 20.43
N ARG A 309 -6.23 -0.03 19.30
CA ARG A 309 -7.44 0.80 19.24
C ARG A 309 -8.52 0.35 20.20
N HIS A 310 -8.70 -0.97 20.34
CA HIS A 310 -9.65 -1.51 21.32
C HIS A 310 -9.23 -1.14 22.75
N TRP A 311 -7.99 -1.38 23.14
CA TRP A 311 -7.51 -1.09 24.48
C TRP A 311 -7.53 0.42 24.81
N GLU A 312 -7.14 1.28 23.86
CA GLU A 312 -7.24 2.74 24.03
C GLU A 312 -8.68 3.20 24.24
N HIS A 313 -9.62 2.58 23.54
CA HIS A 313 -11.05 2.88 23.71
C HIS A 313 -11.56 2.40 25.09
N GLU A 314 -11.19 1.19 25.51
CA GLU A 314 -11.62 0.60 26.78
C GLU A 314 -11.06 1.36 27.98
N GLU A 315 -9.78 1.73 27.93
CA GLU A 315 -9.08 2.40 29.03
C GLU A 315 -9.24 3.94 29.01
N GLY A 316 -9.68 4.50 27.88
CA GLY A 316 -9.83 5.95 27.71
C GLY A 316 -8.50 6.73 27.64
N VAL A 317 -7.37 6.03 27.45
CA VAL A 317 -6.02 6.60 27.38
C VAL A 317 -5.25 6.07 26.19
N LYS A 318 -4.31 6.88 25.69
CA LYS A 318 -3.40 6.45 24.62
C LYS A 318 -2.36 5.46 25.16
N ILE A 319 -2.15 4.36 24.44
CA ILE A 319 -1.14 3.37 24.79
C ILE A 319 0.25 3.88 24.39
N SER A 320 1.18 3.80 25.33
CA SER A 320 2.58 4.07 25.11
C SER A 320 3.23 2.86 24.41
N TRP A 321 3.69 3.03 23.16
CA TRP A 321 4.41 1.97 22.44
C TRP A 321 5.64 1.49 23.21
N LYS A 322 6.36 2.40 23.87
CA LYS A 322 7.52 2.05 24.69
C LYS A 322 7.17 1.12 25.85
N GLU A 323 6.03 1.33 26.49
CA GLU A 323 5.56 0.48 27.60
C GLU A 323 5.07 -0.86 27.08
N LEU A 324 4.34 -0.85 25.96
CA LEU A 324 3.87 -2.08 25.29
C LEU A 324 5.03 -2.94 24.80
N ASP A 325 6.09 -2.33 24.24
CA ASP A 325 7.32 -3.04 23.83
C ASP A 325 8.02 -3.66 25.04
N ALA A 326 8.10 -2.93 26.17
CA ALA A 326 8.69 -3.46 27.40
C ALA A 326 7.91 -4.67 27.93
N GLU A 327 6.56 -4.58 27.98
CA GLU A 327 5.69 -5.69 28.36
C GLU A 327 5.84 -6.88 27.39
N THR A 328 5.94 -6.62 26.07
CA THR A 328 6.16 -7.65 25.05
C THR A 328 7.47 -8.41 25.30
N ILE A 329 8.54 -7.71 25.69
CA ILE A 329 9.83 -8.32 26.02
C ILE A 329 9.73 -9.16 27.31
N GLU A 330 9.06 -8.67 28.33
CA GLU A 330 8.84 -9.38 29.59
C GLU A 330 8.06 -10.68 29.36
N GLU A 331 7.06 -10.64 28.49
CA GLU A 331 6.21 -11.79 28.14
C GLU A 331 6.77 -12.66 27.00
N SER A 332 8.01 -12.44 26.59
CA SER A 332 8.63 -13.17 25.47
C SER A 332 8.74 -14.69 25.68
N ALA A 333 8.52 -15.18 26.91
CA ALA A 333 8.42 -16.60 27.22
C ALA A 333 7.10 -17.26 26.72
N TYR A 334 6.05 -16.47 26.45
CA TYR A 334 4.81 -16.98 25.87
C TYR A 334 5.07 -17.60 24.51
N GLN A 335 4.57 -18.82 24.27
CA GLN A 335 4.90 -19.62 23.09
C GLN A 335 3.85 -19.54 21.97
N GLY A 336 2.75 -18.83 22.19
CA GLY A 336 1.70 -18.68 21.18
C GLY A 336 2.15 -17.89 19.98
N ALA A 337 1.70 -18.32 18.79
CA ALA A 337 1.82 -17.59 17.53
C ALA A 337 0.51 -17.80 16.76
N ILE A 338 0.00 -16.76 16.12
CA ILE A 338 -1.20 -16.84 15.28
C ILE A 338 -0.79 -16.96 13.80
N ASP A 339 -1.63 -17.61 12.99
CA ASP A 339 -1.54 -17.46 11.55
C ASP A 339 -2.13 -16.09 11.16
N VAL A 340 -1.26 -15.13 10.91
CA VAL A 340 -1.67 -13.76 10.60
C VAL A 340 -2.45 -13.64 9.30
N ASN A 341 -2.36 -14.63 8.40
CA ASN A 341 -3.06 -14.64 7.11
C ASN A 341 -4.47 -15.26 7.18
N ASP A 342 -4.88 -15.75 8.36
CA ASP A 342 -6.26 -16.23 8.52
C ASP A 342 -7.27 -15.12 8.26
N LEU A 343 -8.27 -15.43 7.41
CA LEU A 343 -9.30 -14.46 7.00
C LEU A 343 -10.12 -13.91 8.19
N LEU A 344 -10.09 -14.59 9.33
CA LEU A 344 -10.68 -14.12 10.58
C LEU A 344 -10.14 -12.74 11.00
N PHE A 345 -8.88 -12.42 10.67
CA PHE A 345 -8.21 -11.18 11.04
C PHE A 345 -8.36 -10.06 10.01
N LEU A 346 -9.00 -10.33 8.85
CA LEU A 346 -9.13 -9.34 7.77
C LEU A 346 -10.07 -8.19 8.10
N LYS A 347 -11.17 -8.47 8.79
CA LYS A 347 -12.23 -7.48 9.05
C LYS A 347 -11.87 -6.52 10.18
N PRO A 348 -12.29 -5.24 10.11
CA PRO A 348 -12.13 -4.29 11.21
C PRO A 348 -12.89 -4.71 12.46
N ASN A 349 -12.55 -4.10 13.61
CA ASN A 349 -13.32 -4.26 14.82
C ASN A 349 -14.76 -3.76 14.63
N THR A 350 -15.72 -4.52 15.18
CA THR A 350 -17.11 -4.10 15.34
C THR A 350 -17.50 -4.22 16.83
N TYR A 351 -18.66 -3.72 17.20
CA TYR A 351 -19.14 -3.76 18.59
C TYR A 351 -19.14 -5.16 19.20
N ASP A 352 -19.43 -6.18 18.40
CA ASP A 352 -19.61 -7.56 18.81
C ASP A 352 -18.51 -8.52 18.27
N ASN A 353 -17.47 -7.98 17.61
CA ASN A 353 -16.43 -8.78 16.98
C ASN A 353 -15.08 -8.06 17.01
N LEU A 354 -14.40 -8.16 18.15
CA LEU A 354 -13.13 -7.49 18.43
C LEU A 354 -11.93 -8.36 18.02
N MET A 355 -10.85 -7.74 17.58
CA MET A 355 -9.61 -8.44 17.20
C MET A 355 -9.05 -9.27 18.37
N VAL A 356 -9.09 -8.74 19.58
CA VAL A 356 -8.64 -9.45 20.79
C VAL A 356 -9.43 -10.74 21.03
N ASP A 357 -10.74 -10.74 20.77
CA ASP A 357 -11.58 -11.92 20.94
C ASP A 357 -11.37 -12.92 19.81
N ARG A 358 -11.16 -12.45 18.59
CA ARG A 358 -10.78 -13.29 17.43
C ARG A 358 -9.47 -14.03 17.68
N ILE A 359 -8.45 -13.35 18.21
CA ILE A 359 -7.17 -13.96 18.56
C ILE A 359 -7.37 -15.06 19.63
N LYS A 360 -8.15 -14.78 20.70
CA LYS A 360 -8.46 -15.80 21.72
C LYS A 360 -9.19 -17.01 21.13
N ALA A 361 -10.21 -16.75 20.31
CA ALA A 361 -10.99 -17.80 19.67
C ALA A 361 -10.09 -18.67 18.77
N TRP A 362 -9.28 -18.04 17.92
CA TRP A 362 -8.33 -18.70 17.04
C TRP A 362 -7.34 -19.58 17.83
N CYS A 363 -6.72 -19.03 18.87
CA CYS A 363 -5.82 -19.79 19.75
C CYS A 363 -6.51 -21.02 20.37
N THR A 364 -7.74 -20.83 20.86
CA THR A 364 -8.52 -21.90 21.48
C THR A 364 -8.82 -23.03 20.48
N GLU A 365 -9.24 -22.66 19.26
CA GLU A 365 -9.51 -23.62 18.18
C GLU A 365 -8.26 -24.42 17.79
N HIS A 366 -7.10 -23.77 17.76
CA HIS A 366 -5.82 -24.39 17.40
C HIS A 366 -5.08 -25.01 18.60
N LYS A 367 -5.72 -25.07 19.78
CA LYS A 367 -5.16 -25.65 21.02
C LYS A 367 -3.89 -24.95 21.51
N ILE A 368 -3.80 -23.67 21.26
CA ILE A 368 -2.77 -22.76 21.78
C ILE A 368 -3.37 -22.06 22.99
N GLU A 369 -2.59 -21.88 24.06
CA GLU A 369 -3.06 -21.12 25.23
C GLU A 369 -3.35 -19.67 24.80
N PRO A 370 -4.58 -19.14 25.00
CA PRO A 370 -4.91 -17.78 24.61
C PRO A 370 -4.08 -16.74 25.39
N PRO A 371 -3.68 -15.63 24.75
CA PRO A 371 -2.95 -14.55 25.42
C PRO A 371 -3.80 -13.90 26.53
N LYS A 372 -3.15 -13.50 27.64
CA LYS A 372 -3.78 -12.95 28.86
C LYS A 372 -3.43 -11.49 29.09
N SER A 373 -2.24 -11.05 28.69
CA SER A 373 -1.74 -9.68 28.80
C SER A 373 -1.56 -9.02 27.44
N LYS A 374 -1.48 -7.71 27.38
CA LYS A 374 -1.20 -6.98 26.13
C LYS A 374 0.13 -7.43 25.52
N GLY A 375 1.14 -7.67 26.35
CA GLY A 375 2.43 -8.20 25.94
C GLY A 375 2.32 -9.56 25.27
N GLU A 376 1.56 -10.52 25.82
CA GLU A 376 1.33 -11.84 25.22
C GLU A 376 0.61 -11.75 23.87
N TYR A 377 -0.35 -10.81 23.72
CA TYR A 377 -0.97 -10.55 22.41
C TYR A 377 0.06 -10.09 21.39
N MET A 378 0.95 -9.15 21.77
CA MET A 378 2.00 -8.69 20.86
C MET A 378 2.98 -9.82 20.52
N VAL A 379 3.35 -10.66 21.49
CA VAL A 379 4.18 -11.86 21.22
C VAL A 379 3.52 -12.77 20.20
N ALA A 380 2.22 -13.09 20.39
CA ALA A 380 1.48 -13.95 19.45
C ALA A 380 1.48 -13.39 18.01
N ILE A 381 1.26 -12.08 17.88
CA ILE A 381 1.21 -11.39 16.60
C ILE A 381 2.60 -11.34 15.96
N TYR A 382 3.64 -10.92 16.69
CA TYR A 382 4.99 -10.76 16.14
C TYR A 382 5.65 -12.09 15.76
N ARG A 383 5.42 -13.15 16.54
CA ARG A 383 5.86 -14.50 16.15
C ARG A 383 5.13 -14.99 14.92
N GLY A 384 3.81 -14.75 14.84
CA GLY A 384 3.03 -15.06 13.65
C GLY A 384 3.52 -14.33 12.40
N LEU A 385 3.82 -13.02 12.54
CA LEU A 385 4.38 -12.22 11.43
C LEU A 385 5.76 -12.73 11.01
N ALA A 386 6.68 -12.95 11.96
CA ALA A 386 8.02 -13.45 11.65
C ALA A 386 7.99 -14.82 10.95
N GLN A 387 7.07 -15.70 11.37
CA GLN A 387 6.85 -17.00 10.72
C GLN A 387 6.29 -16.84 9.31
N ALA A 388 5.28 -15.98 9.12
CA ALA A 388 4.71 -15.71 7.81
C ALA A 388 5.73 -15.10 6.83
N TYR A 389 6.63 -14.25 7.32
CA TYR A 389 7.72 -13.72 6.49
C TYR A 389 8.71 -14.80 6.09
N LYS A 390 9.08 -15.70 7.01
CA LYS A 390 9.92 -16.85 6.69
C LYS A 390 9.31 -17.73 5.62
N GLU A 391 8.06 -18.13 5.79
CA GLU A 391 7.33 -18.97 4.83
C GLU A 391 7.24 -18.29 3.45
N ALA A 392 6.94 -16.99 3.41
CA ALA A 392 6.89 -16.24 2.16
C ALA A 392 8.25 -16.13 1.46
N ILE A 393 9.36 -16.06 2.22
CA ILE A 393 10.72 -16.09 1.66
C ILE A 393 11.03 -17.48 1.11
N GLU A 394 10.72 -18.55 1.84
CA GLU A 394 10.92 -19.92 1.39
C GLU A 394 10.13 -20.20 0.09
N ASP A 395 8.86 -19.78 0.02
CA ASP A 395 8.04 -19.87 -1.20
C ASP A 395 8.66 -19.07 -2.37
N LEU A 396 9.16 -17.85 -2.09
CA LEU A 396 9.78 -17.01 -3.11
C LEU A 396 11.07 -17.62 -3.66
N GLU A 397 11.91 -18.15 -2.78
CA GLU A 397 13.14 -18.86 -3.14
C GLU A 397 12.85 -20.11 -4.00
N GLU A 398 11.77 -20.84 -3.70
CA GLU A 398 11.34 -21.99 -4.48
C GLU A 398 10.84 -21.58 -5.87
N VAL A 399 10.03 -20.52 -5.96
CA VAL A 399 9.48 -20.06 -7.25
C VAL A 399 10.58 -19.51 -8.16
N LEU A 400 11.54 -18.77 -7.60
CA LEU A 400 12.62 -18.12 -8.37
C LEU A 400 13.83 -19.03 -8.60
N ASP A 401 13.96 -20.15 -7.87
CA ASP A 401 15.16 -20.98 -7.80
C ASP A 401 16.41 -20.14 -7.39
N GLU A 402 16.22 -19.20 -6.45
CA GLU A 402 17.24 -18.28 -5.92
C GLU A 402 17.32 -18.37 -4.40
N ARG A 403 18.38 -17.84 -3.79
CA ARG A 403 18.56 -17.72 -2.34
C ARG A 403 18.91 -16.30 -1.97
N PHE A 404 18.41 -15.85 -0.80
CA PHE A 404 18.65 -14.50 -0.29
C PHE A 404 19.49 -14.55 0.98
N ASP A 405 20.39 -13.56 1.12
CA ASP A 405 21.25 -13.41 2.30
C ASP A 405 20.79 -12.28 3.23
N SER A 406 19.95 -11.39 2.73
CA SER A 406 19.50 -10.22 3.46
C SER A 406 18.08 -9.81 3.08
N LEU A 407 17.39 -9.18 4.04
CA LEU A 407 16.05 -8.62 3.90
C LEU A 407 16.08 -7.13 4.22
N HIS A 408 15.55 -6.29 3.34
CA HIS A 408 15.33 -4.86 3.58
C HIS A 408 13.91 -4.61 4.07
N ILE A 409 13.75 -4.22 5.34
CA ILE A 409 12.46 -3.81 5.91
C ILE A 409 12.34 -2.30 5.84
N ILE A 410 11.33 -1.81 5.13
CA ILE A 410 11.05 -0.39 4.90
C ILE A 410 9.66 0.00 5.39
N GLY A 411 9.39 1.30 5.50
CA GLY A 411 8.11 1.83 5.97
C GLY A 411 8.02 1.87 7.50
N GLY A 412 6.84 2.23 8.03
CA GLY A 412 6.64 2.46 9.46
C GLY A 412 7.00 1.29 10.38
N GLY A 413 6.78 0.05 9.89
CA GLY A 413 7.08 -1.17 10.64
C GLY A 413 8.57 -1.41 10.91
N CYS A 414 9.49 -0.79 10.13
CA CYS A 414 10.92 -0.90 10.37
C CYS A 414 11.37 -0.33 11.73
N GLN A 415 10.51 0.44 12.39
CA GLN A 415 10.75 0.96 13.74
C GLN A 415 10.52 -0.09 14.84
N ASN A 416 9.82 -1.20 14.53
CA ASN A 416 9.58 -2.26 15.50
C ASN A 416 10.82 -3.18 15.64
N GLU A 417 11.69 -2.82 16.58
CA GLU A 417 12.96 -3.54 16.79
C GLU A 417 12.76 -4.99 17.24
N ILE A 418 11.68 -5.29 17.97
CA ILE A 418 11.35 -6.64 18.43
C ILE A 418 11.02 -7.52 17.23
N LEU A 419 10.09 -7.07 16.39
CA LEU A 419 9.69 -7.80 15.19
C LEU A 419 10.87 -7.95 14.22
N ASN A 420 11.67 -6.90 14.01
CA ASN A 420 12.84 -6.96 13.12
C ASN A 420 13.86 -8.00 13.61
N GLN A 421 14.15 -8.05 14.92
CA GLN A 421 15.04 -9.07 15.46
C GLN A 421 14.46 -10.48 15.33
N TRP A 422 13.16 -10.66 15.66
CA TRP A 422 12.51 -11.96 15.53
C TRP A 422 12.38 -12.40 14.07
N THR A 423 12.23 -11.46 13.15
CA THR A 423 12.30 -11.76 11.71
C THR A 423 13.70 -12.26 11.32
N ALA A 424 14.78 -11.59 11.77
CA ALA A 424 16.13 -12.07 11.52
C ALA A 424 16.35 -13.47 12.11
N ASP A 425 15.92 -13.68 13.36
CA ASP A 425 16.08 -14.97 14.06
C ASP A 425 15.27 -16.09 13.35
N ALA A 426 14.07 -15.82 12.88
CA ALA A 426 13.20 -16.81 12.23
C ALA A 426 13.68 -17.16 10.81
N THR A 427 14.11 -16.15 10.03
CA THR A 427 14.52 -16.33 8.63
C THR A 427 15.96 -16.77 8.47
N GLY A 428 16.81 -16.48 9.45
CA GLY A 428 18.27 -16.66 9.36
C GLY A 428 18.96 -15.59 8.50
N LEU A 429 18.24 -14.57 8.04
CA LEU A 429 18.77 -13.51 7.18
C LEU A 429 19.23 -12.30 7.99
N SER A 430 20.19 -11.56 7.45
CA SER A 430 20.49 -10.21 7.93
C SER A 430 19.34 -9.28 7.58
N VAL A 431 18.76 -8.57 8.56
CA VAL A 431 17.65 -7.63 8.37
C VAL A 431 18.17 -6.20 8.43
N SER A 432 18.00 -5.44 7.34
CA SER A 432 18.29 -4.01 7.24
C SER A 432 17.00 -3.21 7.36
N ALA A 433 16.78 -2.51 8.48
CA ALA A 433 15.53 -1.80 8.78
C ALA A 433 15.67 -0.28 8.54
N GLY A 434 14.92 0.25 7.60
CA GLY A 434 14.90 1.65 7.16
C GLY A 434 15.03 1.82 5.64
N PRO A 435 14.69 2.99 5.13
CA PRO A 435 14.19 4.17 5.81
C PRO A 435 12.73 4.06 6.28
N VAL A 436 12.37 4.83 7.32
CA VAL A 436 11.01 4.87 7.88
C VAL A 436 10.01 5.47 6.90
N GLU A 437 10.36 6.58 6.29
CA GLU A 437 9.52 7.33 5.34
C GLU A 437 9.80 6.89 3.89
N ALA A 438 9.94 5.57 3.65
CA ALA A 438 10.33 5.03 2.35
C ALA A 438 9.36 5.43 1.23
N THR A 439 8.04 5.38 1.47
CA THR A 439 7.02 5.79 0.51
C THR A 439 7.22 7.22 0.05
N ALA A 440 7.30 8.16 1.00
CA ALA A 440 7.51 9.56 0.68
C ALA A 440 8.85 9.81 -0.04
N LEU A 441 9.93 9.12 0.37
CA LEU A 441 11.23 9.21 -0.29
C LEU A 441 11.18 8.72 -1.74
N GLY A 442 10.48 7.61 -2.02
CA GLY A 442 10.29 7.10 -3.37
C GLY A 442 9.43 8.03 -4.24
N ASN A 443 8.40 8.64 -3.65
CA ASN A 443 7.60 9.66 -4.30
C ASN A 443 8.47 10.88 -4.66
N LEU A 444 9.22 11.44 -3.70
CA LEU A 444 10.17 12.54 -3.94
C LEU A 444 11.23 12.16 -4.99
N MET A 445 11.73 10.92 -4.98
CA MET A 445 12.71 10.43 -5.95
C MET A 445 12.16 10.40 -7.36
N THR A 446 10.95 9.89 -7.56
CA THR A 446 10.28 9.88 -8.86
C THR A 446 10.12 11.30 -9.40
N GLN A 447 9.75 12.26 -8.55
CA GLN A 447 9.67 13.67 -8.93
C GLN A 447 11.05 14.25 -9.28
N ALA A 448 12.09 13.96 -8.49
CA ALA A 448 13.44 14.45 -8.72
C ALA A 448 14.05 13.88 -10.01
N ILE A 449 13.74 12.65 -10.37
CA ILE A 449 14.11 12.05 -11.67
C ILE A 449 13.36 12.76 -12.80
N ALA A 450 12.05 12.92 -12.68
CA ALA A 450 11.22 13.58 -13.70
C ALA A 450 11.62 15.04 -13.97
N THR A 451 12.12 15.74 -12.94
CA THR A 451 12.61 17.13 -13.06
C THR A 451 14.09 17.24 -13.43
N GLY A 452 14.77 16.09 -13.62
CA GLY A 452 16.17 16.02 -14.06
C GLY A 452 17.20 16.36 -12.97
N GLU A 453 16.81 16.34 -11.70
CA GLU A 453 17.72 16.59 -10.56
C GLU A 453 18.47 15.34 -10.10
N VAL A 454 17.90 14.19 -10.33
CA VAL A 454 18.47 12.87 -10.11
C VAL A 454 18.49 12.13 -11.45
N ALA A 455 19.60 11.47 -11.76
CA ALA A 455 19.80 10.90 -13.08
C ALA A 455 18.89 9.68 -13.35
N ASP A 456 18.77 8.80 -12.34
CA ASP A 456 18.03 7.55 -12.42
C ASP A 456 17.71 6.98 -11.02
N LEU A 457 17.02 5.85 -10.99
CA LEU A 457 16.64 5.15 -9.76
C LEU A 457 17.84 4.80 -8.89
N GLN A 458 18.97 4.33 -9.48
CA GLN A 458 20.14 3.93 -8.70
C GLN A 458 20.82 5.13 -8.06
N ALA A 459 20.96 6.25 -8.77
CA ALA A 459 21.46 7.49 -8.21
C ALA A 459 20.60 7.99 -7.05
N GLY A 460 19.28 7.83 -7.14
CA GLY A 460 18.36 8.11 -6.04
C GLY A 460 18.55 7.19 -4.83
N ARG A 461 18.66 5.88 -5.04
CA ARG A 461 18.95 4.89 -3.99
C ARG A 461 20.28 5.17 -3.28
N ASP A 462 21.32 5.56 -4.02
CA ASP A 462 22.62 5.92 -3.45
C ASP A 462 22.55 7.17 -2.56
N LEU A 463 21.76 8.18 -2.96
CA LEU A 463 21.50 9.35 -2.14
C LEU A 463 20.78 8.97 -0.85
N ILE A 464 19.71 8.19 -0.94
CA ILE A 464 18.95 7.71 0.22
C ILE A 464 19.86 6.91 1.16
N ARG A 465 20.65 5.95 0.63
CA ARG A 465 21.57 5.15 1.42
C ARG A 465 22.60 5.99 2.19
N SER A 466 23.06 7.10 1.60
CA SER A 466 24.02 7.98 2.23
C SER A 466 23.43 8.93 3.27
N ALA A 467 22.11 9.23 3.18
CA ALA A 467 21.44 10.26 3.96
C ALA A 467 20.53 9.69 5.05
N GLN A 468 19.97 8.49 4.85
CA GLN A 468 18.97 7.92 5.75
C GLN A 468 19.59 6.86 6.67
N ALA A 469 19.12 6.83 7.91
CA ALA A 469 19.56 5.83 8.89
C ALA A 469 18.95 4.46 8.58
N VAL A 470 19.79 3.43 8.60
CA VAL A 470 19.40 2.02 8.50
C VAL A 470 19.99 1.28 9.69
N LYS A 471 19.15 0.51 10.39
CA LYS A 471 19.57 -0.34 11.51
C LYS A 471 19.66 -1.79 11.05
N VAL A 472 20.74 -2.49 11.41
CA VAL A 472 20.96 -3.88 11.03
C VAL A 472 20.69 -4.80 12.20
N PHE A 473 19.96 -5.88 11.97
CA PHE A 473 19.68 -6.96 12.92
C PHE A 473 20.25 -8.26 12.34
N LEU A 474 21.12 -8.90 13.11
CA LEU A 474 21.69 -10.19 12.75
C LEU A 474 20.93 -11.32 13.45
N PRO A 475 20.79 -12.49 12.81
CA PRO A 475 20.21 -13.66 13.46
C PRO A 475 20.97 -14.01 14.73
N LYS A 476 20.26 -14.31 15.80
CA LYS A 476 20.85 -14.88 17.02
C LYS A 476 20.86 -16.39 16.90
N ALA A 477 21.97 -16.99 17.29
CA ALA A 477 22.16 -18.43 17.25
C ALA A 477 21.24 -19.18 18.26
#